data_88683216250f700022aa80b461aae28e
#
_entry.id   88683216250f700022aa80b461aae28e
#
_cell.length_a   1.000
_cell.length_b   1.000
_cell.length_c   1.000
_cell.angle_alpha   90.00
_cell.angle_beta   90.00
_cell.angle_gamma   90.00
#
_symmetry.space_group_name_H-M   'P 1'
#
loop_
_entity.id
_entity.type
_entity.pdbx_description
1 polymer ?
#
loop_
_entity_poly.entity_id
_entity_poly.type
_entity_poly.pdbx_seq_one_letter_code
_entity_poly.pdbx_strand_id
1 'polypeptide(L)'
;GAHLGQIISHNGKGDTMAPVTDLGLKSDDPNRRNNTTNQILDPHTDLADVVMLLCIEKAKEGGISSLSSSVAIHNEILENHPEYLEVLYDGFYHDYRGYGPRGYPNEVTETRIPVFEYNNGRVNCAFAKKIIETGARKHGVPLTALQQAAIEYVHELAIREDMRIDMMLEPGDIQIINNYMTLHARTN
;
A
#
# COMPACT_ATOMS: atom_id res chain seq x y z
N GLY A 1 15.92 9.13 11.65
CA GLY A 1 15.83 9.36 10.20
C GLY A 1 17.19 9.32 9.50
N ALA A 2 18.14 10.21 9.86
CA ALA A 2 19.43 10.36 9.15
C ALA A 2 20.29 9.08 9.03
N HIS A 3 20.11 8.12 9.94
CA HIS A 3 20.83 6.83 9.89
C HIS A 3 20.18 5.77 8.99
N LEU A 4 18.93 6.01 8.57
CA LEU A 4 18.16 5.08 7.73
C LEU A 4 18.08 5.55 6.27
N GLY A 5 18.38 6.80 6.01
CA GLY A 5 18.32 7.38 4.67
C GLY A 5 17.79 8.81 4.64
N GLN A 6 17.46 9.27 3.45
CA GLN A 6 16.88 10.59 3.24
C GLN A 6 15.39 10.58 3.60
N ILE A 7 14.95 11.52 4.41
CA ILE A 7 13.53 11.72 4.69
C ILE A 7 12.88 12.36 3.46
N ILE A 8 11.83 11.74 2.95
CA ILE A 8 11.05 12.26 1.83
C ILE A 8 9.84 13.04 2.33
N SER A 9 9.40 14.00 1.54
CA SER A 9 8.15 14.70 1.80
C SER A 9 6.95 13.82 1.45
N HIS A 10 5.95 13.78 2.33
CA HIS A 10 4.72 13.05 2.08
C HIS A 10 3.63 13.89 1.36
N ASN A 11 3.87 15.17 1.11
CA ASN A 11 2.94 16.05 0.40
C ASN A 11 3.67 17.16 -0.38
N GLY A 12 2.93 17.87 -1.21
CA GLY A 12 3.48 18.99 -2.01
C GLY A 12 3.92 20.23 -1.21
N LYS A 13 3.72 20.26 0.12
CA LYS A 13 4.14 21.37 1.00
C LYS A 13 5.52 21.13 1.62
N GLY A 14 6.11 19.97 1.43
CA GLY A 14 7.41 19.63 2.00
C GLY A 14 7.34 19.06 3.42
N ASP A 15 6.15 18.71 3.92
CA ASP A 15 6.02 18.09 5.23
C ASP A 15 6.65 16.69 5.21
N THR A 16 7.48 16.39 6.18
CA THR A 16 8.20 15.11 6.31
C THR A 16 7.55 14.14 7.31
N MET A 17 6.57 14.61 8.05
CA MET A 17 5.75 13.81 8.98
C MET A 17 4.27 14.15 8.78
N ALA A 18 3.43 13.12 8.84
CA ALA A 18 1.98 13.26 8.78
C ALA A 18 1.35 12.67 10.05
N PRO A 19 0.46 13.38 10.72
CA PRO A 19 -0.35 12.77 11.76
C PRO A 19 -1.28 11.72 11.14
N VAL A 20 -1.40 10.57 11.81
CA VAL A 20 -2.43 9.58 11.56
C VAL A 20 -3.47 9.77 12.66
N THR A 21 -4.56 10.45 12.34
CA THR A 21 -5.59 10.78 13.31
C THR A 21 -6.94 10.92 12.62
N ASP A 22 -8.00 10.50 13.30
CA ASP A 22 -9.36 10.74 12.79
C ASP A 22 -9.76 12.19 13.04
N LEU A 23 -9.98 12.92 11.95
CA LEU A 23 -10.47 14.30 12.00
C LEU A 23 -11.99 14.39 11.83
N GLY A 24 -12.71 13.24 11.86
CA GLY A 24 -14.17 13.16 11.66
C GLY A 24 -14.64 13.62 10.28
N LEU A 25 -13.73 13.65 9.32
CA LEU A 25 -14.03 14.13 7.97
C LEU A 25 -14.77 13.05 7.17
N LYS A 26 -15.84 13.38 6.44
CA LYS A 26 -16.60 12.41 5.62
C LYS A 26 -15.81 11.92 4.40
N SER A 27 -16.08 10.69 3.97
CA SER A 27 -15.29 9.91 3.01
C SER A 27 -15.50 10.25 1.53
N ASP A 28 -16.22 11.32 1.20
CA ASP A 28 -16.74 11.54 -0.16
C ASP A 28 -15.72 12.17 -1.14
N ASP A 29 -14.54 12.57 -0.66
CA ASP A 29 -13.47 13.07 -1.53
C ASP A 29 -12.60 11.92 -2.05
N PRO A 30 -12.62 11.60 -3.36
CA PRO A 30 -11.83 10.53 -3.95
C PRO A 30 -10.31 10.74 -3.86
N ASN A 31 -9.86 11.98 -3.64
CA ASN A 31 -8.44 12.33 -3.50
C ASN A 31 -7.97 12.38 -2.05
N ARG A 32 -8.86 12.10 -1.10
CA ARG A 32 -8.57 12.16 0.32
C ARG A 32 -7.61 11.05 0.76
N ARG A 33 -6.73 11.38 1.67
CA ARG A 33 -5.82 10.42 2.29
C ARG A 33 -6.48 9.78 3.51
N ASN A 34 -6.34 8.46 3.65
CA ASN A 34 -6.97 7.69 4.73
C ASN A 34 -6.33 7.90 6.12
N ASN A 35 -5.16 8.58 6.20
CA ASN A 35 -4.51 8.90 7.47
C ASN A 35 -5.28 9.92 8.34
N THR A 36 -6.32 10.55 7.79
CA THR A 36 -7.16 11.52 8.51
C THR A 36 -8.57 11.00 8.80
N THR A 37 -8.79 9.70 8.69
CA THR A 37 -10.07 9.05 8.89
C THR A 37 -9.93 7.81 9.76
N ASN A 38 -11.04 7.34 10.33
CA ASN A 38 -11.16 6.05 11.00
C ASN A 38 -11.41 4.87 10.05
N GLN A 39 -11.38 5.07 8.74
CA GLN A 39 -11.62 3.99 7.78
C GLN A 39 -10.51 2.94 7.81
N ILE A 40 -10.91 1.71 7.51
CA ILE A 40 -9.97 0.62 7.22
C ILE A 40 -8.98 1.08 6.15
N LEU A 41 -7.73 0.80 6.38
CA LEU A 41 -6.67 0.98 5.40
C LEU A 41 -6.26 -0.39 4.90
N ASP A 42 -6.67 -0.71 3.67
CA ASP A 42 -6.36 -1.99 3.04
C ASP A 42 -4.85 -2.24 2.95
N PRO A 43 -4.41 -3.51 2.90
CA PRO A 43 -3.01 -3.85 2.73
C PRO A 43 -2.40 -3.17 1.52
N HIS A 44 -1.29 -2.45 1.73
CA HIS A 44 -0.60 -1.72 0.68
C HIS A 44 0.88 -1.50 1.03
N THR A 45 1.63 -1.07 0.03
CA THR A 45 2.94 -0.46 0.16
C THR A 45 2.85 1.04 -0.13
N ASP A 46 3.71 1.84 0.48
CA ASP A 46 3.86 3.26 0.19
C ASP A 46 4.94 3.54 -0.88
N LEU A 47 5.12 4.81 -1.26
CA LEU A 47 6.17 5.25 -2.18
C LEU A 47 7.45 5.64 -1.42
N ALA A 48 7.99 4.72 -0.62
CA ALA A 48 9.18 4.92 0.19
C ALA A 48 9.90 3.59 0.43
N ASP A 49 11.20 3.61 0.70
CA ASP A 49 11.97 2.40 1.02
C ASP A 49 11.64 1.89 2.43
N VAL A 50 11.45 2.83 3.35
CA VAL A 50 11.17 2.57 4.77
C VAL A 50 9.97 3.40 5.21
N VAL A 51 9.01 2.76 5.84
CA VAL A 51 7.88 3.43 6.51
C VAL A 51 8.08 3.33 8.01
N MET A 52 7.87 4.45 8.70
CA MET A 52 8.04 4.55 10.15
C MET A 52 6.80 5.19 10.76
N LEU A 53 6.24 4.54 11.79
CA LEU A 53 5.14 5.05 12.60
C LEU A 53 5.60 5.17 14.05
N LEU A 54 5.36 6.33 14.68
CA LEU A 54 5.48 6.53 16.12
C LEU A 54 4.08 6.63 16.71
N CYS A 55 3.75 5.77 17.66
CA CYS A 55 2.52 5.88 18.43
C CYS A 55 2.66 7.00 19.49
N ILE A 56 1.89 8.05 19.37
CA ILE A 56 1.81 9.13 20.36
C ILE A 56 0.66 8.84 21.32
N GLU A 57 -0.49 8.48 20.77
CA GLU A 57 -1.70 8.12 21.50
C GLU A 57 -2.36 6.91 20.85
N LYS A 58 -2.96 6.08 21.66
CA LYS A 58 -3.69 4.90 21.23
C LYS A 58 -5.09 5.27 20.75
N ALA A 59 -5.57 4.62 19.70
CA ALA A 59 -6.97 4.74 19.31
C ALA A 59 -7.90 4.26 20.44
N LYS A 60 -9.06 4.89 20.57
CA LYS A 60 -10.06 4.46 21.56
C LYS A 60 -10.62 3.08 21.23
N GLU A 61 -10.84 2.83 19.95
CA GLU A 61 -11.34 1.57 19.38
C GLU A 61 -10.64 1.33 18.05
N GLY A 62 -10.43 0.09 17.65
CA GLY A 62 -9.76 -0.27 16.42
C GLY A 62 -8.31 0.20 16.34
N GLY A 63 -7.88 0.59 15.15
CA GLY A 63 -6.52 1.12 14.93
C GLY A 63 -5.41 0.07 15.02
N ILE A 64 -5.75 -1.22 14.94
CA ILE A 64 -4.77 -2.30 14.93
C ILE A 64 -3.92 -2.19 13.66
N SER A 65 -2.61 -2.17 13.83
CA SER A 65 -1.66 -2.24 12.72
C SER A 65 -1.47 -3.69 12.29
N SER A 66 -1.64 -3.97 11.01
CA SER A 66 -1.45 -5.30 10.43
C SER A 66 -0.31 -5.29 9.44
N LEU A 67 0.57 -6.28 9.51
CA LEU A 67 1.71 -6.45 8.61
C LEU A 67 1.68 -7.82 7.98
N SER A 68 1.90 -7.91 6.67
CA SER A 68 2.04 -9.17 5.94
C SER A 68 3.31 -9.16 5.06
N SER A 69 3.97 -10.33 4.98
CA SER A 69 5.19 -10.47 4.19
C SER A 69 4.86 -10.61 2.70
N SER A 70 5.32 -9.68 1.87
CA SER A 70 5.15 -9.77 0.43
C SER A 70 5.88 -10.96 -0.17
N VAL A 71 6.99 -11.39 0.40
CA VAL A 71 7.73 -12.57 -0.03
C VAL A 71 6.94 -13.84 0.27
N ALA A 72 6.30 -13.94 1.44
CA ALA A 72 5.44 -15.07 1.76
C ALA A 72 4.23 -15.13 0.81
N ILE A 73 3.60 -13.98 0.54
CA ILE A 73 2.50 -13.87 -0.42
C ILE A 73 2.95 -14.33 -1.82
N HIS A 74 4.10 -13.83 -2.31
CA HIS A 74 4.65 -14.26 -3.59
C HIS A 74 4.86 -15.78 -3.66
N ASN A 75 5.44 -16.38 -2.62
CA ASN A 75 5.71 -17.83 -2.57
C ASN A 75 4.41 -18.63 -2.56
N GLU A 76 3.39 -18.18 -1.82
CA GLU A 76 2.07 -18.81 -1.81
C GLU A 76 1.41 -18.78 -3.19
N ILE A 77 1.54 -17.66 -3.92
CA ILE A 77 1.06 -17.53 -5.29
C ILE A 77 1.84 -18.48 -6.21
N LEU A 78 3.18 -18.54 -6.08
CA LEU A 78 4.02 -19.40 -6.88
C LEU A 78 3.65 -20.88 -6.73
N GLU A 79 3.27 -21.29 -5.52
CA GLU A 79 2.90 -22.67 -5.21
C GLU A 79 1.48 -23.03 -5.69
N ASN A 80 0.51 -22.15 -5.49
CA ASN A 80 -0.91 -22.47 -5.67
C ASN A 80 -1.54 -21.89 -6.93
N HIS A 81 -1.06 -20.72 -7.42
CA HIS A 81 -1.60 -20.00 -8.57
C HIS A 81 -0.49 -19.34 -9.40
N PRO A 82 0.50 -20.11 -9.90
CA PRO A 82 1.65 -19.55 -10.62
C PRO A 82 1.25 -18.73 -11.86
N GLU A 83 0.06 -18.99 -12.45
CA GLU A 83 -0.50 -18.22 -13.56
C GLU A 83 -0.76 -16.74 -13.22
N TYR A 84 -0.91 -16.40 -11.95
CA TYR A 84 -1.09 -15.00 -11.52
C TYR A 84 0.21 -14.20 -11.54
N LEU A 85 1.36 -14.88 -11.39
CA LEU A 85 2.65 -14.18 -11.33
C LEU A 85 2.98 -13.44 -12.62
N GLU A 86 2.62 -14.01 -13.80
CA GLU A 86 2.87 -13.34 -15.08
C GLU A 86 2.26 -11.93 -15.11
N VAL A 87 0.98 -11.81 -14.78
CA VAL A 87 0.29 -10.51 -14.79
C VAL A 87 0.74 -9.59 -13.65
N LEU A 88 1.18 -10.15 -12.52
CA LEU A 88 1.70 -9.38 -11.38
C LEU A 88 3.11 -8.82 -11.65
N TYR A 89 3.93 -9.53 -12.43
CA TYR A 89 5.23 -9.05 -12.91
C TYR A 89 5.10 -8.06 -14.09
N ASP A 90 4.11 -8.26 -14.99
CA ASP A 90 3.82 -7.31 -16.09
C ASP A 90 3.32 -5.97 -15.57
N GLY A 91 2.62 -5.99 -14.44
CA GLY A 91 2.22 -4.82 -13.69
C GLY A 91 0.99 -4.08 -14.22
N PHE A 92 0.71 -2.94 -13.59
CA PHE A 92 -0.53 -2.18 -13.74
C PHE A 92 -0.28 -0.69 -13.80
N TYR A 93 -1.17 0.05 -14.44
CA TYR A 93 -1.20 1.51 -14.35
C TYR A 93 -1.71 1.93 -12.97
N HIS A 94 -1.01 2.84 -12.32
CA HIS A 94 -1.37 3.36 -11.02
C HIS A 94 -2.00 4.75 -11.14
N ASP A 95 -3.03 4.99 -10.36
CA ASP A 95 -3.64 6.31 -10.20
C ASP A 95 -2.77 7.20 -9.32
N TYR A 96 -2.32 8.32 -9.84
CA TYR A 96 -1.60 9.33 -9.06
C TYR A 96 -2.48 10.09 -8.05
N ARG A 97 -3.81 9.94 -8.09
CA ARG A 97 -4.75 10.58 -7.17
C ARG A 97 -4.59 12.10 -7.10
N GLY A 98 -4.25 12.74 -8.23
CA GLY A 98 -3.99 14.18 -8.31
C GLY A 98 -2.59 14.61 -7.86
N TYR A 99 -1.72 13.68 -7.49
CA TYR A 99 -0.32 13.96 -7.09
C TYR A 99 0.70 13.63 -8.18
N GLY A 100 0.23 13.40 -9.41
CA GLY A 100 1.10 13.15 -10.55
C GLY A 100 1.88 14.40 -10.99
N PRO A 101 2.86 14.22 -11.88
CA PRO A 101 3.75 15.29 -12.33
C PRO A 101 3.02 16.50 -12.93
N ARG A 102 1.86 16.28 -13.52
CA ARG A 102 1.04 17.34 -14.16
C ARG A 102 -0.06 17.87 -13.24
N GLY A 103 -0.30 17.21 -12.09
CA GLY A 103 -1.29 17.59 -11.09
C GLY A 103 -2.75 17.43 -11.52
N TYR A 104 -3.03 16.65 -12.58
CA TYR A 104 -4.39 16.41 -13.05
C TYR A 104 -5.09 15.31 -12.23
N PRO A 105 -6.40 15.46 -11.92
CA PRO A 105 -7.15 14.45 -11.14
C PRO A 105 -7.20 13.06 -11.79
N ASN A 106 -7.13 12.99 -13.13
CA ASN A 106 -7.22 11.74 -13.89
C ASN A 106 -5.86 11.23 -14.36
N GLU A 107 -4.76 11.75 -13.83
CA GLU A 107 -3.43 11.34 -14.20
C GLU A 107 -3.10 9.95 -13.63
N VAL A 108 -2.53 9.11 -14.50
CA VAL A 108 -2.04 7.77 -14.16
C VAL A 108 -0.57 7.65 -14.57
N THR A 109 0.13 6.63 -14.07
CA THR A 109 1.52 6.35 -14.45
C THR A 109 1.64 6.15 -15.96
N GLU A 110 2.73 6.62 -16.55
CA GLU A 110 2.98 6.48 -17.99
C GLU A 110 3.36 5.03 -18.36
N THR A 111 3.92 4.30 -17.41
CA THR A 111 4.26 2.88 -17.54
C THR A 111 3.54 2.07 -16.48
N ARG A 112 3.43 0.78 -16.72
CA ARG A 112 2.94 -0.17 -15.72
C ARG A 112 3.95 -0.30 -14.60
N ILE A 113 3.47 -0.45 -13.38
CA ILE A 113 4.25 -0.73 -12.17
C ILE A 113 4.03 -2.20 -11.81
N PRO A 114 5.07 -3.04 -11.82
CA PRO A 114 4.96 -4.43 -11.36
C PRO A 114 4.52 -4.50 -9.90
N VAL A 115 3.63 -5.46 -9.58
CA VAL A 115 3.33 -5.80 -8.18
C VAL A 115 4.52 -6.49 -7.54
N PHE A 116 5.17 -7.38 -8.29
CA PHE A 116 6.41 -8.01 -7.86
C PHE A 116 7.53 -7.73 -8.86
N GLU A 117 8.71 -7.43 -8.34
CA GLU A 117 9.92 -7.24 -9.11
C GLU A 117 11.05 -8.03 -8.47
N TYR A 118 11.75 -8.85 -9.27
CA TYR A 118 12.96 -9.53 -8.79
C TYR A 118 14.19 -8.65 -9.04
N ASN A 119 14.80 -8.18 -7.97
CA ASN A 119 15.95 -7.29 -8.02
C ASN A 119 17.01 -7.71 -7.00
N ASN A 120 18.26 -7.90 -7.45
CA ASN A 120 19.41 -8.23 -6.59
C ASN A 120 19.16 -9.42 -5.64
N GLY A 121 18.53 -10.50 -6.13
CA GLY A 121 18.27 -11.69 -5.33
C GLY A 121 17.07 -11.58 -4.38
N ARG A 122 16.25 -10.55 -4.50
CA ARG A 122 15.07 -10.29 -3.66
C ARG A 122 13.84 -10.01 -4.50
N VAL A 123 12.69 -10.41 -3.98
CA VAL A 123 11.40 -10.03 -4.52
C VAL A 123 10.95 -8.76 -3.80
N ASN A 124 10.85 -7.67 -4.55
CA ASN A 124 10.27 -6.41 -4.11
C ASN A 124 8.78 -6.39 -4.44
N CYS A 125 8.00 -5.64 -3.67
CA CYS A 125 6.56 -5.50 -3.87
C CYS A 125 6.15 -4.02 -3.93
N ALA A 126 5.28 -3.71 -4.89
CA ALA A 126 4.55 -2.44 -4.98
C ALA A 126 3.06 -2.73 -5.18
N PHE A 127 2.28 -2.66 -4.12
CA PHE A 127 0.86 -3.04 -4.15
C PHE A 127 -0.02 -2.03 -3.44
N ALA A 128 -1.08 -1.63 -4.12
CA ALA A 128 -2.21 -0.91 -3.53
C ALA A 128 -3.44 -1.15 -4.42
N LYS A 129 -4.29 -2.12 -4.05
CA LYS A 129 -5.44 -2.60 -4.84
C LYS A 129 -6.26 -1.45 -5.41
N LYS A 130 -6.70 -0.52 -4.58
CA LYS A 130 -7.51 0.63 -4.99
C LYS A 130 -6.81 1.54 -6.02
N ILE A 131 -5.50 1.73 -5.89
CA ILE A 131 -4.69 2.54 -6.82
C ILE A 131 -4.61 1.86 -8.18
N ILE A 132 -4.44 0.54 -8.21
CA ILE A 132 -4.42 -0.27 -9.44
C ILE A 132 -5.79 -0.23 -10.13
N GLU A 133 -6.87 -0.52 -9.41
CA GLU A 133 -8.23 -0.53 -9.97
C GLU A 133 -8.67 0.84 -10.51
N THR A 134 -8.36 1.91 -9.77
CA THR A 134 -8.65 3.27 -10.24
C THR A 134 -7.74 3.69 -11.38
N GLY A 135 -6.50 3.25 -11.38
CA GLY A 135 -5.54 3.45 -12.46
C GLY A 135 -6.03 2.84 -13.78
N ALA A 136 -6.44 1.57 -13.77
CA ALA A 136 -6.99 0.89 -14.94
C ALA A 136 -8.22 1.62 -15.50
N ARG A 137 -9.14 2.02 -14.62
CA ARG A 137 -10.36 2.77 -15.01
C ARG A 137 -10.02 4.14 -15.62
N LYS A 138 -9.11 4.90 -15.03
CA LYS A 138 -8.70 6.22 -15.53
C LYS A 138 -7.88 6.13 -16.82
N HIS A 139 -7.07 5.09 -16.96
CA HIS A 139 -6.32 4.82 -18.19
C HIS A 139 -7.23 4.40 -19.35
N GLY A 140 -8.44 3.92 -19.07
CA GLY A 140 -9.42 3.48 -20.09
C GLY A 140 -9.19 2.06 -20.60
N VAL A 141 -8.31 1.29 -19.96
CA VAL A 141 -8.07 -0.14 -20.26
C VAL A 141 -8.53 -0.96 -19.04
N PRO A 142 -9.70 -1.60 -19.13
CA PRO A 142 -10.19 -2.45 -18.05
C PRO A 142 -9.24 -3.59 -17.72
N LEU A 143 -9.20 -3.99 -16.47
CA LEU A 143 -8.48 -5.19 -16.04
C LEU A 143 -9.14 -6.43 -16.66
N THR A 144 -8.33 -7.37 -17.12
CA THR A 144 -8.82 -8.69 -17.54
C THR A 144 -9.29 -9.50 -16.32
N ALA A 145 -10.06 -10.55 -16.54
CA ALA A 145 -10.50 -11.44 -15.45
C ALA A 145 -9.32 -12.03 -14.68
N LEU A 146 -8.24 -12.41 -15.38
CA LEU A 146 -7.01 -12.94 -14.76
C LEU A 146 -6.32 -11.88 -13.90
N GLN A 147 -6.18 -10.65 -14.40
CA GLN A 147 -5.60 -9.54 -13.65
C GLN A 147 -6.42 -9.20 -12.41
N GLN A 148 -7.75 -9.17 -12.51
CA GLN A 148 -8.63 -8.92 -11.37
C GLN A 148 -8.50 -10.04 -10.32
N ALA A 149 -8.49 -11.30 -10.74
CA ALA A 149 -8.32 -12.45 -9.85
C ALA A 149 -6.95 -12.41 -9.13
N ALA A 150 -5.88 -12.08 -9.85
CA ALA A 150 -4.53 -12.00 -9.29
C ALA A 150 -4.43 -10.88 -8.23
N ILE A 151 -4.99 -9.70 -8.49
CA ILE A 151 -5.01 -8.57 -7.54
C ILE A 151 -5.82 -8.94 -6.30
N GLU A 152 -7.00 -9.56 -6.49
CA GLU A 152 -7.84 -10.01 -5.39
C GLU A 152 -7.12 -11.04 -4.52
N TYR A 153 -6.45 -12.01 -5.14
CA TYR A 153 -5.73 -13.05 -4.41
C TYR A 153 -4.57 -12.49 -3.57
N VAL A 154 -3.81 -11.51 -4.10
CA VAL A 154 -2.81 -10.79 -3.28
C VAL A 154 -3.44 -10.14 -2.06
N HIS A 155 -4.60 -9.49 -2.24
CA HIS A 155 -5.33 -8.85 -1.15
C HIS A 155 -5.84 -9.87 -0.12
N GLU A 156 -6.45 -10.96 -0.57
CA GLU A 156 -6.94 -12.05 0.29
C GLU A 156 -5.81 -12.66 1.13
N LEU A 157 -4.66 -12.94 0.52
CA LEU A 157 -3.48 -13.44 1.23
C LEU A 157 -2.96 -12.43 2.27
N ALA A 158 -2.96 -11.14 1.92
CA ALA A 158 -2.46 -10.11 2.83
C ALA A 158 -3.33 -9.91 4.08
N ILE A 159 -4.63 -10.26 4.02
CA ILE A 159 -5.55 -10.20 5.17
C ILE A 159 -5.78 -11.54 5.85
N ARG A 160 -5.23 -12.63 5.31
CA ARG A 160 -5.37 -13.98 5.87
C ARG A 160 -4.65 -14.07 7.22
N GLU A 161 -5.29 -14.62 8.24
CA GLU A 161 -4.80 -14.60 9.63
C GLU A 161 -3.44 -15.27 9.82
N ASP A 162 -3.16 -16.35 9.08
CA ASP A 162 -1.89 -17.07 9.12
C ASP A 162 -0.75 -16.39 8.33
N MET A 163 -1.06 -15.35 7.54
CA MET A 163 -0.11 -14.61 6.70
C MET A 163 0.19 -13.22 7.24
N ARG A 164 -0.44 -12.79 8.31
CA ARG A 164 -0.28 -11.44 8.87
C ARG A 164 0.04 -11.46 10.36
N ILE A 165 0.61 -10.37 10.82
CA ILE A 165 0.83 -10.07 12.24
C ILE A 165 0.02 -8.83 12.57
N ASP A 166 -0.88 -8.97 13.55
CA ASP A 166 -1.68 -7.86 14.05
C ASP A 166 -1.09 -7.35 15.37
N MET A 167 -0.98 -6.03 15.52
CA MET A 167 -0.42 -5.41 16.72
C MET A 167 -1.14 -4.11 17.06
N MET A 168 -1.42 -3.92 18.33
CA MET A 168 -1.83 -2.62 18.88
C MET A 168 -0.57 -1.90 19.36
N LEU A 169 -0.27 -0.76 18.72
CA LEU A 169 0.84 0.08 19.14
C LEU A 169 0.46 0.84 20.43
N GLU A 170 1.35 0.82 21.40
CA GLU A 170 1.22 1.57 22.64
C GLU A 170 1.99 2.91 22.54
N PRO A 171 1.63 3.94 23.32
CA PRO A 171 2.34 5.21 23.32
C PRO A 171 3.84 5.03 23.56
N GLY A 172 4.65 5.53 22.63
CA GLY A 172 6.11 5.39 22.61
C GLY A 172 6.62 4.27 21.71
N ASP A 173 5.77 3.36 21.22
CA ASP A 173 6.16 2.35 20.25
C ASP A 173 6.54 2.97 18.91
N ILE A 174 7.56 2.41 18.28
CA ILE A 174 7.98 2.78 16.93
C ILE A 174 7.95 1.53 16.05
N GLN A 175 7.07 1.53 15.05
CA GLN A 175 7.04 0.54 13.99
C GLN A 175 7.91 1.01 12.82
N ILE A 176 8.88 0.20 12.41
CA ILE A 176 9.74 0.46 11.26
C ILE A 176 9.65 -0.74 10.33
N ILE A 177 9.28 -0.52 9.08
CA ILE A 177 9.13 -1.59 8.09
C ILE A 177 9.95 -1.33 6.83
N ASN A 178 10.49 -2.42 6.26
CA ASN A 178 10.98 -2.42 4.89
C ASN A 178 9.76 -2.49 3.97
N ASN A 179 9.46 -1.37 3.33
CA ASN A 179 8.23 -1.21 2.55
C ASN A 179 8.21 -2.05 1.27
N TYR A 180 9.38 -2.46 0.73
CA TYR A 180 9.45 -3.37 -0.41
C TYR A 180 9.11 -4.82 -0.08
N MET A 181 9.16 -5.19 1.21
CA MET A 181 8.98 -6.58 1.66
C MET A 181 7.77 -6.75 2.57
N THR A 182 7.03 -5.68 2.85
CA THR A 182 5.95 -5.69 3.85
C THR A 182 4.77 -4.87 3.35
N LEU A 183 3.62 -5.52 3.22
CA LEU A 183 2.35 -4.81 3.10
C LEU A 183 1.88 -4.45 4.50
N HIS A 184 1.38 -3.23 4.65
CA HIS A 184 0.85 -2.75 5.91
C HIS A 184 -0.60 -2.29 5.75
N ALA A 185 -1.35 -2.47 6.83
CA ALA A 185 -2.78 -2.20 6.89
C ALA A 185 -3.16 -1.64 8.26
N ARG A 186 -4.37 -1.13 8.38
CA ARG A 186 -4.94 -0.69 9.65
C ARG A 186 -6.41 -1.07 9.71
N THR A 187 -6.81 -1.72 10.83
CA THR A 187 -8.22 -1.98 11.09
C THR A 187 -8.96 -0.68 11.46
N ASN A 188 -10.27 -0.81 11.40
CA ASN A 188 -11.21 0.25 11.79
C ASN A 188 -11.18 0.46 13.31
#